data_9d03e0364a77bb8250f546022a5aa964
#
_entry.id   9d03e0364a77bb8250f546022a5aa964
#
_cell.length_a   1.000
_cell.length_b   1.000
_cell.length_c   1.000
_cell.angle_alpha   90.00
_cell.angle_beta   90.00
_cell.angle_gamma   90.00
#
_symmetry.space_group_name_H-M   'P 1'
#
loop_
_entity.id
_entity.type
_entity.pdbx_description
1 polymer ?
#
loop_
_entity_poly.entity_id
_entity_poly.type
_entity_poly.pdbx_seq_one_letter_code
_entity_poly.pdbx_strand_id
1 'polypeptide(L)'
;MNQEEKKHLSKVAAIGCVLCHLQGTPGTPAEIHHPRKGTGIAQRASHWDAIPLCPEHHRGKTGIHGMGIKAFTKHYQVDEAELLHVTRRLVAYHDHLSDGWKVSTQVD
;
A
#
# COMPACT_ATOMS: atom_id res chain seq x y z
N MET A 1 16.39 -6.16 6.84
CA MET A 1 15.77 -4.99 6.18
C MET A 1 16.70 -3.79 6.31
N ASN A 2 17.03 -3.17 5.19
CA ASN A 2 17.92 -2.00 5.19
C ASN A 2 17.17 -0.69 5.43
N GLN A 3 17.90 0.42 5.53
CA GLN A 3 17.33 1.73 5.83
C GLN A 3 16.37 2.22 4.75
N GLU A 4 16.70 1.97 3.49
CA GLU A 4 15.85 2.38 2.38
C GLU A 4 14.52 1.64 2.39
N GLU A 5 14.55 0.37 2.69
CA GLU A 5 13.33 -0.43 2.82
C GLU A 5 12.47 0.04 3.99
N LYS A 6 13.08 0.34 5.13
CA LYS A 6 12.36 0.89 6.29
C LYS A 6 11.68 2.20 5.95
N LYS A 7 12.40 3.07 5.25
CA LYS A 7 11.86 4.35 4.79
C LYS A 7 10.66 4.14 3.88
N HIS A 8 10.81 3.23 2.92
CA HIS A 8 9.72 2.93 1.98
C HIS A 8 8.48 2.43 2.72
N LEU A 9 8.65 1.46 3.63
CA LEU A 9 7.52 0.92 4.38
C LEU A 9 6.84 1.98 5.25
N SER A 10 7.61 2.91 5.80
CA SER A 10 7.05 4.03 6.56
C SER A 10 6.17 4.92 5.69
N LYS A 11 6.61 5.18 4.46
CA LYS A 11 5.84 5.97 3.50
C LYS A 11 4.56 5.25 3.10
N VAL A 12 4.67 3.95 2.83
CA VAL A 12 3.50 3.12 2.48
C VAL A 12 2.48 3.14 3.60
N ALA A 13 2.93 2.91 4.83
CA ALA A 13 2.02 2.94 5.99
C ALA A 13 1.35 4.30 6.16
N ALA A 14 2.10 5.38 5.93
CA ALA A 14 1.61 6.75 6.13
C ALA A 14 0.50 7.15 5.17
N ILE A 15 0.44 6.57 3.98
CA ILE A 15 -0.63 6.90 3.03
C ILE A 15 -1.98 6.30 3.42
N GLY A 16 -1.98 5.35 4.35
CA GLY A 16 -3.22 4.69 4.79
C GLY A 16 -3.70 3.61 3.82
N CYS A 17 -4.82 2.99 4.15
CA CYS A 17 -5.38 1.89 3.36
C CYS A 17 -5.69 2.32 1.92
N VAL A 18 -5.05 1.67 0.94
CA VAL A 18 -5.25 2.00 -0.46
C VAL A 18 -6.65 1.63 -0.94
N LEU A 19 -7.23 0.55 -0.42
CA LEU A 19 -8.59 0.17 -0.80
C LEU A 19 -9.61 1.16 -0.25
N CYS A 20 -9.45 1.59 1.00
CA CYS A 20 -10.30 2.64 1.56
C CYS A 20 -10.17 3.93 0.75
N HIS A 21 -8.96 4.26 0.32
CA HIS A 21 -8.73 5.42 -0.53
C HIS A 21 -9.57 5.34 -1.80
N LEU A 22 -9.55 4.18 -2.46
CA LEU A 22 -10.34 3.96 -3.68
C LEU A 22 -11.85 4.00 -3.41
N GLN A 23 -12.27 3.68 -2.20
CA GLN A 23 -13.68 3.72 -1.79
C GLN A 23 -14.13 5.11 -1.32
N GLY A 24 -13.23 6.09 -1.34
CA GLY A 24 -13.56 7.45 -0.96
C GLY A 24 -13.31 7.81 0.50
N THR A 25 -12.63 6.95 1.26
CA THR A 25 -12.30 7.19 2.67
C THR A 25 -10.78 7.11 2.87
N PRO A 26 -10.02 8.09 2.33
CA PRO A 26 -8.56 8.09 2.46
C PRO A 26 -8.14 8.31 3.91
N GLY A 27 -6.93 7.82 4.24
CA GLY A 27 -6.34 8.05 5.56
C GLY A 27 -6.68 7.02 6.61
N THR A 28 -7.40 5.96 6.26
CA THR A 28 -7.69 4.87 7.21
C THR A 28 -6.38 4.19 7.60
N PRO A 29 -6.07 4.07 8.91
CA PRO A 29 -4.82 3.44 9.35
C PRO A 29 -4.62 2.06 8.74
N ALA A 30 -3.41 1.78 8.28
CA ALA A 30 -3.13 0.59 7.52
C ALA A 30 -2.02 -0.28 8.13
N GLU A 31 -2.13 -1.57 7.85
CA GLU A 31 -1.10 -2.57 8.07
C GLU A 31 -0.38 -2.80 6.74
N ILE A 32 0.80 -3.38 6.78
CA ILE A 32 1.57 -3.66 5.57
C ILE A 32 1.24 -5.07 5.07
N HIS A 33 0.80 -5.15 3.82
CA HIS A 33 0.54 -6.41 3.14
C HIS A 33 1.61 -6.64 2.08
N HIS A 34 2.18 -7.86 2.07
CA HIS A 34 3.16 -8.27 1.07
C HIS A 34 2.50 -9.28 0.12
N PRO A 35 2.29 -8.93 -1.16
CA PRO A 35 1.74 -9.88 -2.11
C PRO A 35 2.66 -11.07 -2.30
N ARG A 36 2.07 -12.25 -2.46
CA ARG A 36 2.84 -13.49 -2.68
C ARG A 36 2.83 -13.95 -4.13
N LYS A 37 2.23 -13.17 -5.00
CA LYS A 37 2.11 -13.52 -6.41
C LYS A 37 3.50 -13.67 -7.04
N GLY A 38 3.71 -14.79 -7.70
CA GLY A 38 4.96 -15.08 -8.38
C GLY A 38 6.10 -15.52 -7.49
N THR A 39 5.87 -15.73 -6.20
CA THR A 39 6.91 -16.20 -5.29
C THR A 39 6.85 -17.71 -5.15
N GLY A 40 8.02 -18.37 -5.14
CA GLY A 40 8.13 -19.78 -4.79
C GLY A 40 8.22 -19.96 -3.28
N ILE A 41 8.34 -21.22 -2.84
CA ILE A 41 8.40 -21.58 -1.42
C ILE A 41 9.56 -20.86 -0.72
N ALA A 42 10.70 -20.74 -1.38
CA ALA A 42 11.91 -20.13 -0.80
C ALA A 42 11.99 -18.63 -1.03
N GLN A 43 11.05 -18.04 -1.75
CA GLN A 43 11.08 -16.62 -2.08
C GLN A 43 10.16 -15.84 -1.16
N ARG A 44 10.62 -14.67 -0.75
CA ARG A 44 9.84 -13.73 0.04
C ARG A 44 9.38 -12.58 -0.83
N ALA A 45 8.19 -12.08 -0.55
CA ALA A 45 7.70 -10.88 -1.23
C ALA A 45 8.61 -9.70 -0.89
N SER A 46 8.88 -8.87 -1.88
CA SER A 46 9.72 -7.69 -1.73
C SER A 46 9.04 -6.62 -0.89
N HIS A 47 9.79 -5.93 -0.06
CA HIS A 47 9.28 -4.76 0.66
C HIS A 47 8.87 -3.64 -0.31
N TRP A 48 9.46 -3.62 -1.51
CA TRP A 48 9.11 -2.63 -2.53
C TRP A 48 7.74 -2.89 -3.15
N ASP A 49 7.17 -4.08 -2.93
CA ASP A 49 5.84 -4.46 -3.42
C ASP A 49 4.79 -4.37 -2.31
N ALA A 50 5.09 -3.69 -1.21
CA ALA A 50 4.20 -3.57 -0.07
C ALA A 50 2.95 -2.76 -0.42
N ILE A 51 1.81 -3.20 0.11
CA ILE A 51 0.50 -2.57 -0.09
C ILE A 51 -0.08 -2.25 1.29
N PRO A 52 -0.54 -1.00 1.52
CA PRO A 52 -1.17 -0.66 2.80
C PRO A 52 -2.66 -1.03 2.78
N LEU A 53 -3.07 -1.85 3.73
CA LEU A 53 -4.46 -2.27 3.88
C LEU A 53 -4.87 -2.14 5.35
N CYS A 54 -6.04 -1.59 5.62
CA CYS A 54 -6.55 -1.51 6.98
C CYS A 54 -6.80 -2.92 7.53
N PRO A 55 -6.91 -3.09 8.86
CA PRO A 55 -7.12 -4.42 9.45
C PRO A 55 -8.27 -5.19 8.80
N GLU A 56 -9.39 -4.53 8.51
CA GLU A 56 -10.52 -5.21 7.87
C GLU A 56 -10.20 -5.70 6.47
N HIS A 57 -9.62 -4.84 5.63
CA HIS A 57 -9.28 -5.21 4.25
C HIS A 57 -8.06 -6.13 4.16
N HIS A 58 -7.25 -6.21 5.19
CA HIS A 58 -6.09 -7.09 5.24
C HIS A 58 -6.45 -8.48 5.79
N ARG A 59 -6.92 -8.55 7.04
CA ARG A 59 -7.14 -9.81 7.74
C ARG A 59 -8.54 -10.00 8.30
N GLY A 60 -9.44 -9.05 8.05
CA GLY A 60 -10.82 -9.18 8.48
C GLY A 60 -11.60 -10.12 7.57
N LYS A 61 -12.86 -10.33 7.88
CA LYS A 61 -13.75 -11.20 7.10
C LYS A 61 -13.79 -10.83 5.63
N THR A 62 -13.77 -9.55 5.35
CA THR A 62 -13.81 -9.02 3.98
C THR A 62 -12.44 -8.57 3.49
N GLY A 63 -11.39 -9.07 4.13
CA GLY A 63 -10.01 -8.76 3.78
C GLY A 63 -9.39 -9.82 2.90
N ILE A 64 -8.21 -9.49 2.36
CA ILE A 64 -7.52 -10.35 1.42
C ILE A 64 -7.13 -11.70 2.03
N HIS A 65 -6.77 -11.71 3.33
CA HIS A 65 -6.46 -12.96 4.01
C HIS A 65 -7.71 -13.68 4.50
N GLY A 66 -8.76 -12.95 4.87
CA GLY A 66 -10.00 -13.54 5.34
C GLY A 66 -10.80 -14.21 4.24
N MET A 67 -10.90 -13.56 3.09
CA MET A 67 -11.64 -14.10 1.93
C MET A 67 -10.79 -14.98 1.03
N GLY A 68 -9.50 -14.72 0.98
CA GLY A 68 -8.62 -15.25 -0.05
C GLY A 68 -8.57 -14.33 -1.25
N ILE A 69 -7.45 -14.39 -2.01
CA ILE A 69 -7.17 -13.45 -3.09
C ILE A 69 -8.22 -13.46 -4.20
N LYS A 70 -8.70 -14.63 -4.59
CA LYS A 70 -9.69 -14.76 -5.67
C LYS A 70 -11.01 -14.09 -5.30
N ALA A 71 -11.53 -14.41 -4.12
CA ALA A 71 -12.79 -13.84 -3.65
C ALA A 71 -12.67 -12.35 -3.41
N PHE A 72 -11.54 -11.91 -2.86
CA PHE A 72 -11.25 -10.50 -2.62
C PHE A 72 -11.26 -9.71 -3.94
N THR A 73 -10.54 -10.20 -4.94
CA THR A 73 -10.47 -9.56 -6.25
C THR A 73 -11.86 -9.45 -6.89
N LYS A 74 -12.63 -10.51 -6.80
CA LYS A 74 -13.99 -10.52 -7.35
C LYS A 74 -14.91 -9.56 -6.59
N HIS A 75 -14.80 -9.55 -5.28
CA HIS A 75 -15.67 -8.72 -4.42
C HIS A 75 -15.43 -7.23 -4.63
N TYR A 76 -14.18 -6.82 -4.65
CA TYR A 76 -13.82 -5.41 -4.75
C TYR A 76 -13.53 -4.94 -6.17
N GLN A 77 -13.49 -5.85 -7.14
CA GLN A 77 -13.21 -5.54 -8.54
C GLN A 77 -11.85 -4.86 -8.73
N VAL A 78 -10.88 -5.27 -7.92
CA VAL A 78 -9.51 -4.74 -7.96
C VAL A 78 -8.56 -5.86 -7.53
N ASP A 79 -7.44 -6.02 -8.24
CA ASP A 79 -6.45 -7.03 -7.89
C ASP A 79 -5.23 -6.42 -7.18
N GLU A 80 -4.34 -7.28 -6.69
CA GLU A 80 -3.14 -6.83 -5.98
C GLU A 80 -2.25 -5.95 -6.84
N ALA A 81 -2.14 -6.25 -8.12
CA ALA A 81 -1.31 -5.45 -9.03
C ALA A 81 -1.83 -4.02 -9.15
N GLU A 82 -3.15 -3.86 -9.23
CA GLU A 82 -3.78 -2.55 -9.27
C GLU A 82 -3.58 -1.79 -7.95
N LEU A 83 -3.77 -2.49 -6.84
CA LEU A 83 -3.56 -1.89 -5.52
C LEU A 83 -2.11 -1.43 -5.35
N LEU A 84 -1.16 -2.22 -5.82
CA LEU A 84 0.26 -1.87 -5.79
C LEU A 84 0.54 -0.64 -6.66
N HIS A 85 -0.04 -0.61 -7.86
CA HIS A 85 0.11 0.51 -8.78
C HIS A 85 -0.38 1.81 -8.14
N VAL A 86 -1.58 1.79 -7.54
CA VAL A 86 -2.14 2.97 -6.87
C VAL A 86 -1.27 3.37 -5.67
N THR A 87 -0.80 2.38 -4.90
CA THR A 87 0.08 2.63 -3.76
C THR A 87 1.34 3.39 -4.21
N ARG A 88 1.98 2.93 -5.27
CA ARG A 88 3.19 3.57 -5.78
C ARG A 88 2.94 4.99 -6.26
N ARG A 89 1.79 5.23 -6.87
CA ARG A 89 1.42 6.58 -7.30
C ARG A 89 1.18 7.49 -6.09
N LEU A 90 0.53 6.99 -5.06
CA LEU A 90 0.29 7.77 -3.84
C LEU A 90 1.59 8.10 -3.11
N VAL A 91 2.51 7.14 -3.02
CA VAL A 91 3.82 7.39 -2.41
C VAL A 91 4.57 8.45 -3.19
N ALA A 92 4.60 8.35 -4.51
CA ALA A 92 5.27 9.32 -5.37
C ALA A 92 4.65 10.72 -5.25
N TYR A 93 3.32 10.77 -5.16
CA TYR A 93 2.61 12.04 -5.00
C TYR A 93 2.95 12.71 -3.67
N HIS A 94 2.97 11.94 -2.59
CA HIS A 94 3.35 12.45 -1.26
C HIS A 94 4.79 12.95 -1.24
N ASP A 95 5.70 12.21 -1.88
CA ASP A 95 7.10 12.63 -1.99
C ASP A 95 7.21 13.94 -2.77
N HIS A 96 6.46 14.06 -3.86
CA HIS A 96 6.45 15.28 -4.68
C HIS A 96 5.93 16.48 -3.87
N LEU A 97 4.85 16.30 -3.11
CA LEU A 97 4.31 17.37 -2.27
C LEU A 97 5.30 17.80 -1.21
N SER A 98 5.99 16.85 -0.58
CA SER A 98 7.02 17.13 0.41
C SER A 98 8.15 17.97 -0.17
N ASP A 99 8.64 17.56 -1.34
CA ASP A 99 9.72 18.26 -2.04
C ASP A 99 9.26 19.65 -2.49
N GLY A 100 8.04 19.74 -3.01
CA GLY A 100 7.45 21.02 -3.40
C GLY A 100 7.31 21.97 -2.24
N TRP A 101 6.91 21.45 -1.08
CA TRP A 101 6.81 22.24 0.13
C TRP A 101 8.17 22.80 0.55
N LYS A 102 9.20 21.97 0.48
CA LYS A 102 10.57 22.37 0.83
C LYS A 102 11.07 23.48 -0.11
N VAL A 103 10.82 23.33 -1.38
CA VAL A 103 11.20 24.33 -2.38
C VAL A 103 10.51 25.66 -2.10
N SER A 104 9.22 25.62 -1.80
CA SER A 104 8.44 26.79 -1.46
C SER A 104 9.01 27.53 -0.23
N THR A 105 9.39 26.76 0.78
CA THR A 105 9.99 27.29 1.99
C THR A 105 11.32 27.97 1.73
N GLN A 106 12.10 27.42 0.80
CA GLN A 106 13.41 27.97 0.44
C GLN A 106 13.30 29.29 -0.33
N VAL A 107 12.26 29.42 -1.11
CA VAL A 107 12.03 30.63 -1.91
C VAL A 107 11.61 31.78 -1.04
N ASP A 108 10.87 31.47 0.02
CA ASP A 108 10.42 32.48 0.96
C ASP A 108 11.55 32.99 1.84
#